data_2f9245c8e8d4c69710026de8db3a2caf
#
_entry.id   2f9245c8e8d4c69710026de8db3a2caf
#
_cell.length_a   1.000
_cell.length_b   1.000
_cell.length_c   1.000
_cell.angle_alpha   90.00
_cell.angle_beta   90.00
_cell.angle_gamma   90.00
#
_symmetry.space_group_name_H-M   'P 1'
#
loop_
_entity.id
_entity.type
_entity.pdbx_description
1 polymer ?
#
loop_
_entity_poly.entity_id
_entity_poly.type
_entity_poly.pdbx_seq_one_letter_code
_entity_poly.pdbx_strand_id
1 'polypeptide(L)'
;MILTPEQLQDLGMAVFREAGVPEESAASVVEALVRAELDGLPSHGFSRIPFYVDQALSGKVKARAIPLVRQPAPAAVLVDAGNGFAFPAILAGLEKAIPLARGNGVSVLGVTRSHHCGVVGLYAERIAEAGLISLIFSNTPAAMAPWNGSKASFGTNPLAFGCPREGKHPLVIDMSLSKVARGKIMGAKQRGEAIPEGWALDAAGRTPTDPVAALGGTMIPVGDAKGAALALMVEILSATLTGANHAYEASSFFEPTGNAPGIGQTFILLDPKPLNPDFSARLEALCGDLLGQEGGRLPGERRFALRERNRISGVNLPEALYNDLRKRAGVA
;
A
#
# COMPACT_ATOMS: atom_id res chain seq x y z
N MET A 1 13.49 2.77 -20.74
CA MET A 1 12.47 3.24 -21.72
C MET A 1 11.57 4.27 -21.04
N ILE A 2 11.40 5.47 -21.63
CA ILE A 2 10.49 6.49 -21.07
C ILE A 2 9.11 6.25 -21.68
N LEU A 3 8.07 6.15 -20.84
CA LEU A 3 6.67 5.92 -21.22
C LEU A 3 5.76 6.99 -20.65
N THR A 4 4.77 7.44 -21.45
CA THR A 4 3.71 8.33 -20.95
C THR A 4 2.76 7.56 -20.01
N PRO A 5 1.91 8.25 -19.21
CA PRO A 5 0.89 7.59 -18.39
C PRO A 5 -0.03 6.69 -19.20
N GLU A 6 -0.42 7.11 -20.42
CA GLU A 6 -1.29 6.34 -21.33
C GLU A 6 -0.57 5.07 -21.81
N GLN A 7 0.70 5.18 -22.21
CA GLN A 7 1.51 4.02 -22.63
C GLN A 7 1.71 3.02 -21.50
N LEU A 8 1.90 3.50 -20.27
CA LEU A 8 1.93 2.64 -19.07
C LEU A 8 0.58 1.93 -18.89
N GLN A 9 -0.53 2.67 -18.97
CA GLN A 9 -1.87 2.09 -18.85
C GLN A 9 -2.09 1.00 -19.88
N ASP A 10 -1.81 1.28 -21.15
CA ASP A 10 -1.99 0.34 -22.28
C ASP A 10 -1.14 -0.93 -22.10
N LEU A 11 0.15 -0.75 -21.73
CA LEU A 11 1.05 -1.87 -21.47
C LEU A 11 0.56 -2.74 -20.30
N GLY A 12 0.18 -2.12 -19.19
CA GLY A 12 -0.33 -2.83 -18.02
C GLY A 12 -1.60 -3.61 -18.36
N MET A 13 -2.57 -2.96 -19.01
CA MET A 13 -3.82 -3.60 -19.43
C MET A 13 -3.60 -4.77 -20.39
N ALA A 14 -2.67 -4.64 -21.35
CA ALA A 14 -2.32 -5.72 -22.26
C ALA A 14 -1.78 -6.96 -21.52
N VAL A 15 -0.87 -6.75 -20.53
CA VAL A 15 -0.31 -7.85 -19.75
C VAL A 15 -1.38 -8.57 -18.92
N PHE A 16 -2.26 -7.84 -18.25
CA PHE A 16 -3.32 -8.48 -17.44
C PHE A 16 -4.38 -9.16 -18.31
N ARG A 17 -4.68 -8.61 -19.48
CA ARG A 17 -5.61 -9.23 -20.45
C ARG A 17 -5.06 -10.55 -20.97
N GLU A 18 -3.78 -10.61 -21.33
CA GLU A 18 -3.11 -11.84 -21.78
C GLU A 18 -3.12 -12.91 -20.66
N ALA A 19 -3.01 -12.49 -19.42
CA ALA A 19 -3.13 -13.38 -18.26
C ALA A 19 -4.58 -13.80 -17.94
N GLY A 20 -5.58 -13.38 -18.73
CA GLY A 20 -6.99 -13.74 -18.53
C GLY A 20 -7.67 -13.08 -17.32
N VAL A 21 -7.10 -11.99 -16.81
CA VAL A 21 -7.71 -11.19 -15.74
C VAL A 21 -8.88 -10.38 -16.30
N PRO A 22 -10.06 -10.36 -15.65
CA PRO A 22 -11.19 -9.55 -16.10
C PRO A 22 -10.82 -8.06 -16.20
N GLU A 23 -11.35 -7.38 -17.22
CA GLU A 23 -10.98 -6.01 -17.57
C GLU A 23 -11.18 -5.02 -16.42
N GLU A 24 -12.30 -5.11 -15.71
CA GLU A 24 -12.60 -4.25 -14.55
C GLU A 24 -11.58 -4.43 -13.42
N SER A 25 -11.21 -5.68 -13.11
CA SER A 25 -10.17 -5.97 -12.12
C SER A 25 -8.81 -5.49 -12.58
N ALA A 26 -8.46 -5.72 -13.85
CA ALA A 26 -7.20 -5.26 -14.44
C ALA A 26 -7.10 -3.72 -14.39
N ALA A 27 -8.16 -3.01 -14.75
CA ALA A 27 -8.20 -1.55 -14.76
C ALA A 27 -7.88 -0.97 -13.38
N SER A 28 -8.52 -1.50 -12.32
CA SER A 28 -8.28 -1.04 -10.95
C SER A 28 -6.85 -1.29 -10.46
N VAL A 29 -6.27 -2.43 -10.84
CA VAL A 29 -4.87 -2.77 -10.52
C VAL A 29 -3.92 -1.84 -11.28
N VAL A 30 -4.10 -1.72 -12.60
CA VAL A 30 -3.19 -0.95 -13.47
C VAL A 30 -3.24 0.54 -13.13
N GLU A 31 -4.43 1.12 -12.88
CA GLU A 31 -4.56 2.51 -12.40
C GLU A 31 -3.68 2.77 -11.17
N ALA A 32 -3.75 1.89 -10.17
CA ALA A 32 -2.96 2.01 -8.95
C ALA A 32 -1.44 1.87 -9.21
N LEU A 33 -1.03 0.96 -10.10
CA LEU A 33 0.37 0.76 -10.44
C LEU A 33 0.95 1.92 -11.26
N VAL A 34 0.18 2.46 -12.23
CA VAL A 34 0.56 3.67 -12.98
C VAL A 34 0.71 4.84 -12.02
N ARG A 35 -0.24 4.99 -11.07
CA ARG A 35 -0.16 6.06 -10.08
C ARG A 35 1.09 5.92 -9.21
N ALA A 36 1.46 4.72 -8.79
CA ALA A 36 2.68 4.47 -8.03
C ALA A 36 3.94 4.85 -8.82
N GLU A 37 3.99 4.56 -10.12
CA GLU A 37 5.09 4.99 -11.00
C GLU A 37 5.18 6.52 -11.09
N LEU A 38 4.06 7.19 -11.32
CA LEU A 38 4.00 8.65 -11.38
C LEU A 38 4.44 9.31 -10.08
N ASP A 39 4.11 8.70 -8.94
CA ASP A 39 4.49 9.14 -7.59
C ASP A 39 5.97 8.83 -7.25
N GLY A 40 6.71 8.16 -8.15
CA GLY A 40 8.11 7.75 -7.92
C GLY A 40 8.26 6.61 -6.94
N LEU A 41 7.29 5.70 -6.89
CA LEU A 41 7.25 4.53 -6.02
C LEU A 41 7.33 3.21 -6.83
N PRO A 42 8.40 2.98 -7.63
CA PRO A 42 8.49 1.85 -8.56
C PRO A 42 8.42 0.48 -7.89
N SER A 43 8.76 0.39 -6.60
CA SER A 43 8.61 -0.84 -5.81
C SER A 43 7.15 -1.27 -5.59
N HIS A 44 6.19 -0.37 -5.80
CA HIS A 44 4.75 -0.58 -5.74
C HIS A 44 4.06 -0.31 -7.08
N GLY A 45 4.83 -0.04 -8.13
CA GLY A 45 4.41 0.19 -9.51
C GLY A 45 4.56 -1.05 -10.38
N PHE A 46 5.04 -0.86 -11.57
CA PHE A 46 5.13 -1.87 -12.63
C PHE A 46 6.03 -3.07 -12.31
N SER A 47 6.98 -2.90 -11.40
CA SER A 47 7.77 -4.01 -10.87
C SER A 47 6.92 -5.09 -10.15
N ARG A 48 5.66 -4.79 -9.83
CA ARG A 48 4.69 -5.74 -9.24
C ARG A 48 3.96 -6.59 -10.26
N ILE A 49 3.85 -6.15 -11.50
CA ILE A 49 3.06 -6.83 -12.53
C ILE A 49 3.47 -8.29 -12.71
N PRO A 50 4.76 -8.64 -12.86
CA PRO A 50 5.16 -10.04 -13.01
C PRO A 50 4.63 -10.93 -11.88
N PHE A 51 4.78 -10.50 -10.63
CA PHE A 51 4.32 -11.27 -9.46
C PHE A 51 2.80 -11.42 -9.42
N TYR A 52 2.06 -10.36 -9.74
CA TYR A 52 0.59 -10.39 -9.74
C TYR A 52 0.06 -11.32 -10.83
N VAL A 53 0.64 -11.25 -12.01
CA VAL A 53 0.28 -12.10 -13.16
C VAL A 53 0.63 -13.57 -12.87
N ASP A 54 1.83 -13.86 -12.38
CA ASP A 54 2.25 -15.23 -12.07
C ASP A 54 1.36 -15.85 -10.97
N GLN A 55 0.92 -15.07 -9.98
CA GLN A 55 -0.01 -15.51 -8.95
C GLN A 55 -1.45 -15.66 -9.48
N ALA A 56 -1.87 -14.86 -10.44
CA ALA A 56 -3.15 -15.02 -11.10
C ALA A 56 -3.20 -16.28 -11.96
N LEU A 57 -2.14 -16.55 -12.74
CA LEU A 57 -2.00 -17.72 -13.59
C LEU A 57 -1.93 -19.03 -12.77
N SER A 58 -1.25 -19.02 -11.63
CA SER A 58 -1.18 -20.19 -10.73
C SER A 58 -2.47 -20.42 -9.92
N GLY A 59 -3.40 -19.45 -9.91
CA GLY A 59 -4.62 -19.51 -9.10
C GLY A 59 -4.43 -19.13 -7.63
N LYS A 60 -3.24 -18.71 -7.22
CA LYS A 60 -2.98 -18.19 -5.87
C LYS A 60 -3.76 -16.90 -5.60
N VAL A 61 -3.87 -16.03 -6.59
CA VAL A 61 -4.84 -14.92 -6.65
C VAL A 61 -6.00 -15.36 -7.52
N LYS A 62 -7.20 -15.34 -6.99
CA LYS A 62 -8.43 -15.63 -7.74
C LYS A 62 -8.81 -14.41 -8.58
N ALA A 63 -8.16 -14.24 -9.73
CA ALA A 63 -8.30 -13.05 -10.58
C ALA A 63 -9.74 -12.72 -11.00
N ARG A 64 -10.64 -13.74 -11.02
CA ARG A 64 -12.07 -13.60 -11.36
C ARG A 64 -12.98 -13.47 -10.13
N ALA A 65 -12.42 -13.34 -8.92
CA ALA A 65 -13.23 -13.15 -7.73
C ALA A 65 -13.99 -11.82 -7.80
N ILE A 66 -15.27 -11.88 -7.50
CA ILE A 66 -16.13 -10.69 -7.36
C ILE A 66 -16.20 -10.36 -5.87
N PRO A 67 -15.80 -9.15 -5.45
CA PRO A 67 -15.85 -8.75 -4.05
C PRO A 67 -17.30 -8.77 -3.51
N LEU A 68 -17.49 -9.38 -2.36
CA LEU A 68 -18.80 -9.41 -1.69
C LEU A 68 -18.86 -8.31 -0.62
N VAL A 69 -19.62 -7.27 -0.90
CA VAL A 69 -19.82 -6.13 0.01
C VAL A 69 -20.99 -6.39 0.95
N ARG A 70 -20.78 -6.24 2.25
CA ARG A 70 -21.80 -6.36 3.31
C ARG A 70 -21.77 -5.11 4.19
N GLN A 71 -22.92 -4.80 4.79
CA GLN A 71 -23.05 -3.71 5.77
C GLN A 71 -23.54 -4.31 7.10
N PRO A 72 -22.64 -4.83 7.96
CA PRO A 72 -23.04 -5.52 9.21
C PRO A 72 -23.57 -4.58 10.29
N ALA A 73 -23.31 -3.27 10.19
CA ALA A 73 -23.81 -2.25 11.10
C ALA A 73 -24.03 -0.91 10.37
N PRO A 74 -24.75 0.07 10.92
CA PRO A 74 -25.11 1.31 10.24
C PRO A 74 -23.91 2.10 9.66
N ALA A 75 -22.76 2.07 10.32
CA ALA A 75 -21.54 2.77 9.90
C ALA A 75 -20.38 1.80 9.58
N ALA A 76 -20.64 0.50 9.39
CA ALA A 76 -19.63 -0.50 9.12
C ALA A 76 -19.86 -1.19 7.78
N VAL A 77 -18.82 -1.32 6.98
CA VAL A 77 -18.76 -2.06 5.71
C VAL A 77 -17.73 -3.16 5.84
N LEU A 78 -18.06 -4.37 5.42
CA LEU A 78 -17.12 -5.48 5.32
C LEU A 78 -17.12 -6.00 3.89
N VAL A 79 -15.96 -6.07 3.29
CA VAL A 79 -15.77 -6.61 1.93
C VAL A 79 -14.93 -7.89 2.01
N ASP A 80 -15.48 -8.95 1.48
CA ASP A 80 -14.76 -10.19 1.26
C ASP A 80 -14.20 -10.20 -0.15
N ALA A 81 -12.89 -10.10 -0.30
CA ALA A 81 -12.20 -10.09 -1.59
C ALA A 81 -12.13 -11.48 -2.24
N GLY A 82 -12.54 -12.55 -1.55
CA GLY A 82 -12.57 -13.91 -2.07
C GLY A 82 -11.20 -14.45 -2.51
N ASN A 83 -10.11 -13.97 -1.91
CA ASN A 83 -8.72 -14.20 -2.33
C ASN A 83 -8.41 -13.64 -3.73
N GLY A 84 -9.13 -12.63 -4.19
CA GLY A 84 -8.85 -11.86 -5.39
C GLY A 84 -7.88 -10.71 -5.13
N PHE A 85 -7.74 -9.83 -6.12
CA PHE A 85 -6.98 -8.59 -5.97
C PHE A 85 -7.63 -7.66 -4.94
N ALA A 86 -6.79 -6.94 -4.16
CA ALA A 86 -7.27 -5.99 -3.16
C ALA A 86 -7.94 -4.75 -3.79
N PHE A 87 -7.44 -4.31 -4.93
CA PHE A 87 -7.82 -3.04 -5.57
C PHE A 87 -9.32 -2.95 -5.85
N PRO A 88 -9.96 -3.89 -6.59
CA PRO A 88 -11.39 -3.83 -6.83
C PRO A 88 -12.21 -3.97 -5.54
N ALA A 89 -11.74 -4.78 -4.57
CA ALA A 89 -12.43 -4.96 -3.30
C ALA A 89 -12.44 -3.68 -2.45
N ILE A 90 -11.32 -2.97 -2.39
CA ILE A 90 -11.22 -1.70 -1.67
C ILE A 90 -12.10 -0.64 -2.34
N LEU A 91 -12.06 -0.53 -3.67
CA LEU A 91 -12.88 0.44 -4.39
C LEU A 91 -14.38 0.21 -4.17
N ALA A 92 -14.85 -1.03 -4.29
CA ALA A 92 -16.24 -1.40 -4.00
C ALA A 92 -16.64 -1.08 -2.55
N GLY A 93 -15.72 -1.28 -1.59
CA GLY A 93 -15.93 -0.91 -0.20
C GLY A 93 -16.04 0.60 0.02
N LEU A 94 -15.16 1.38 -0.62
CA LEU A 94 -15.15 2.84 -0.51
C LEU A 94 -16.40 3.49 -1.11
N GLU A 95 -16.97 2.94 -2.18
CA GLU A 95 -18.26 3.39 -2.75
C GLU A 95 -19.39 3.36 -1.71
N LYS A 96 -19.35 2.43 -0.76
CA LYS A 96 -20.33 2.35 0.34
C LYS A 96 -19.88 3.14 1.57
N ALA A 97 -18.61 3.08 1.95
CA ALA A 97 -18.11 3.66 3.18
C ALA A 97 -18.11 5.20 3.16
N ILE A 98 -17.79 5.84 2.01
CA ILE A 98 -17.77 7.31 1.88
C ILE A 98 -19.15 7.95 2.15
N PRO A 99 -20.25 7.51 1.52
CA PRO A 99 -21.58 8.02 1.86
C PRO A 99 -21.98 7.79 3.31
N LEU A 100 -21.64 6.64 3.89
CA LEU A 100 -21.92 6.33 5.29
C LEU A 100 -21.16 7.26 6.24
N ALA A 101 -19.90 7.59 5.96
CA ALA A 101 -19.15 8.55 6.76
C ALA A 101 -19.80 9.93 6.74
N ARG A 102 -20.26 10.39 5.59
CA ARG A 102 -20.99 11.67 5.47
C ARG A 102 -22.32 11.67 6.24
N GLY A 103 -23.06 10.56 6.20
CA GLY A 103 -24.35 10.44 6.87
C GLY A 103 -24.27 10.25 8.39
N ASN A 104 -23.21 9.59 8.89
CA ASN A 104 -23.06 9.25 10.30
C ASN A 104 -21.93 10.02 11.02
N GLY A 105 -21.16 10.85 10.29
CA GLY A 105 -19.95 11.49 10.80
C GLY A 105 -18.72 10.56 10.79
N VAL A 106 -18.91 9.24 10.70
CA VAL A 106 -17.87 8.23 10.70
C VAL A 106 -18.32 6.97 9.97
N SER A 107 -17.38 6.27 9.33
CA SER A 107 -17.59 4.88 8.90
C SER A 107 -16.32 4.05 9.04
N VAL A 108 -16.48 2.73 9.15
CA VAL A 108 -15.40 1.76 9.15
C VAL A 108 -15.61 0.81 7.97
N LEU A 109 -14.55 0.62 7.18
CA LEU A 109 -14.49 -0.37 6.10
C LEU A 109 -13.41 -1.41 6.46
N GLY A 110 -13.81 -2.67 6.57
CA GLY A 110 -12.91 -3.82 6.63
C GLY A 110 -12.87 -4.54 5.29
N VAL A 111 -11.69 -4.98 4.87
CA VAL A 111 -11.50 -5.88 3.72
C VAL A 111 -10.81 -7.13 4.22
N THR A 112 -11.36 -8.30 3.90
CA THR A 112 -10.82 -9.60 4.32
C THR A 112 -10.53 -10.50 3.14
N ARG A 113 -9.74 -11.54 3.35
CA ARG A 113 -9.31 -12.51 2.32
C ARG A 113 -8.77 -11.83 1.07
N SER A 114 -7.94 -10.82 1.28
CA SER A 114 -7.43 -9.89 0.29
C SER A 114 -5.96 -10.20 -0.08
N HIS A 115 -5.40 -9.37 -0.90
CA HIS A 115 -4.04 -9.42 -1.40
C HIS A 115 -3.30 -8.10 -1.14
N HIS A 116 -2.08 -7.96 -1.67
CA HIS A 116 -1.35 -6.68 -1.67
C HIS A 116 -2.19 -5.57 -2.29
N CYS A 117 -2.32 -4.46 -1.59
CA CYS A 117 -3.16 -3.33 -2.00
C CYS A 117 -2.37 -2.15 -2.62
N GLY A 118 -1.09 -2.36 -2.96
CA GLY A 118 -0.25 -1.31 -3.52
C GLY A 118 0.14 -0.25 -2.47
N VAL A 119 0.08 1.00 -2.88
CA VAL A 119 0.40 2.19 -2.05
C VAL A 119 -0.84 2.56 -1.24
N VAL A 120 -0.78 2.42 0.08
CA VAL A 120 -1.94 2.68 0.97
C VAL A 120 -2.34 4.16 0.92
N GLY A 121 -1.37 5.05 0.73
CA GLY A 121 -1.59 6.49 0.57
C GLY A 121 -2.45 6.88 -0.63
N LEU A 122 -2.57 6.03 -1.65
CA LEU A 122 -3.47 6.25 -2.78
C LEU A 122 -4.94 6.34 -2.33
N TYR A 123 -5.34 5.43 -1.45
CA TYR A 123 -6.70 5.42 -0.91
C TYR A 123 -6.92 6.56 0.08
N ALA A 124 -5.90 6.90 0.88
CA ALA A 124 -5.94 8.06 1.78
C ALA A 124 -6.18 9.36 1.02
N GLU A 125 -5.50 9.53 -0.13
CA GLU A 125 -5.69 10.65 -1.03
C GLU A 125 -7.12 10.67 -1.60
N ARG A 126 -7.62 9.56 -2.13
CA ARG A 126 -8.97 9.43 -2.69
C ARG A 126 -10.07 9.77 -1.67
N ILE A 127 -9.92 9.33 -0.42
CA ILE A 127 -10.86 9.65 0.66
C ILE A 127 -10.78 11.14 1.03
N ALA A 128 -9.58 11.70 1.06
CA ALA A 128 -9.38 13.12 1.33
C ALA A 128 -9.93 14.02 0.22
N GLU A 129 -9.82 13.62 -1.05
CA GLU A 129 -10.48 14.28 -2.21
C GLU A 129 -12.01 14.24 -2.08
N ALA A 130 -12.57 13.22 -1.41
CA ALA A 130 -13.99 13.19 -1.07
C ALA A 130 -14.37 14.06 0.15
N GLY A 131 -13.42 14.82 0.72
CA GLY A 131 -13.63 15.75 1.84
C GLY A 131 -13.60 15.09 3.23
N LEU A 132 -13.11 13.86 3.34
CA LEU A 132 -13.08 13.09 4.58
C LEU A 132 -11.63 12.90 5.08
N ILE A 133 -11.47 12.81 6.39
CA ILE A 133 -10.23 12.34 7.01
C ILE A 133 -10.24 10.81 6.98
N SER A 134 -9.06 10.19 6.78
CA SER A 134 -8.92 8.74 6.86
C SER A 134 -7.74 8.28 7.69
N LEU A 135 -7.94 7.15 8.38
CA LEU A 135 -6.90 6.32 8.97
C LEU A 135 -6.99 4.95 8.30
N ILE A 136 -5.90 4.48 7.71
CA ILE A 136 -5.89 3.23 6.92
C ILE A 136 -4.79 2.33 7.45
N PHE A 137 -5.11 1.04 7.58
CA PHE A 137 -4.24 0.01 8.11
C PHE A 137 -4.25 -1.20 7.17
N SER A 138 -3.08 -1.79 6.94
CA SER A 138 -2.97 -3.06 6.20
C SER A 138 -1.92 -3.93 6.85
N ASN A 139 -2.23 -5.21 7.06
CA ASN A 139 -1.16 -6.14 7.35
C ASN A 139 -0.53 -6.67 6.05
N THR A 140 0.61 -7.33 6.16
CA THR A 140 1.35 -7.93 5.04
C THR A 140 2.02 -9.23 5.55
N PRO A 141 2.50 -10.12 4.67
CA PRO A 141 3.25 -11.30 5.09
C PRO A 141 4.41 -10.97 6.04
N ALA A 142 4.69 -11.87 6.97
CA ALA A 142 5.65 -11.67 8.05
C ALA A 142 7.03 -11.21 7.55
N ALA A 143 7.52 -10.12 8.12
CA ALA A 143 8.78 -9.48 7.76
C ALA A 143 9.50 -8.86 8.98
N MET A 144 8.78 -8.55 10.07
CA MET A 144 9.33 -7.92 11.28
C MET A 144 9.14 -8.82 12.50
N ALA A 145 10.15 -8.86 13.37
CA ALA A 145 10.03 -9.47 14.67
C ALA A 145 9.29 -8.54 15.65
N PRO A 146 8.59 -9.07 16.66
CA PRO A 146 8.13 -8.29 17.80
C PRO A 146 9.32 -7.77 18.61
N TRP A 147 9.10 -6.79 19.46
CA TRP A 147 10.17 -6.25 20.33
C TRP A 147 10.77 -7.35 21.19
N ASN A 148 12.11 -7.43 21.23
CA ASN A 148 12.90 -8.50 21.85
C ASN A 148 12.71 -9.91 21.25
N GLY A 149 11.96 -10.05 20.17
CA GLY A 149 11.86 -11.28 19.41
C GLY A 149 12.87 -11.33 18.26
N SER A 150 13.09 -12.52 17.71
CA SER A 150 13.96 -12.74 16.55
C SER A 150 13.24 -13.38 15.36
N LYS A 151 12.00 -13.86 15.56
CA LYS A 151 11.18 -14.46 14.50
C LYS A 151 10.16 -13.46 13.98
N ALA A 152 10.02 -13.36 12.65
CA ALA A 152 9.03 -12.51 12.03
C ALA A 152 7.61 -12.94 12.44
N SER A 153 6.84 -12.02 13.01
CA SER A 153 5.43 -12.22 13.40
C SER A 153 4.53 -11.16 12.80
N PHE A 154 5.06 -9.99 12.44
CA PHE A 154 4.35 -8.90 11.80
C PHE A 154 4.86 -8.71 10.38
N GLY A 155 4.02 -8.23 9.49
CA GLY A 155 4.43 -7.66 8.23
C GLY A 155 5.10 -6.30 8.39
N THR A 156 5.30 -5.58 7.30
CA THR A 156 5.71 -4.16 7.36
C THR A 156 4.57 -3.26 7.85
N ASN A 157 3.37 -3.79 7.92
CA ASN A 157 2.16 -3.26 8.53
C ASN A 157 1.99 -1.75 8.29
N PRO A 158 1.84 -1.33 7.01
CA PRO A 158 1.74 0.08 6.69
C PRO A 158 0.48 0.71 7.30
N LEU A 159 0.62 1.97 7.67
CA LEU A 159 -0.49 2.85 8.00
C LEU A 159 -0.46 4.09 7.11
N ALA A 160 -1.64 4.59 6.76
CA ALA A 160 -1.77 5.86 6.07
C ALA A 160 -2.83 6.76 6.74
N PHE A 161 -2.61 8.05 6.59
CA PHE A 161 -3.53 9.10 7.02
C PHE A 161 -3.78 10.03 5.85
N GLY A 162 -5.05 10.34 5.59
CA GLY A 162 -5.48 11.32 4.60
C GLY A 162 -6.27 12.44 5.26
N CYS A 163 -6.03 13.68 4.85
CA CYS A 163 -6.75 14.83 5.36
C CYS A 163 -7.05 15.82 4.22
N PRO A 164 -8.32 16.23 4.02
CA PRO A 164 -8.69 17.15 2.96
C PRO A 164 -8.12 18.54 3.20
N ARG A 165 -7.66 19.20 2.13
CA ARG A 165 -7.25 20.60 2.11
C ARG A 165 -7.98 21.31 0.99
N GLU A 166 -8.71 22.36 1.31
CA GLU A 166 -9.52 23.10 0.34
C GLU A 166 -8.65 23.81 -0.70
N GLY A 167 -8.92 23.55 -1.98
CA GLY A 167 -8.20 24.16 -3.11
C GLY A 167 -6.73 23.76 -3.24
N LYS A 168 -6.27 22.75 -2.49
CA LYS A 168 -4.88 22.25 -2.49
C LYS A 168 -4.83 20.73 -2.54
N HIS A 169 -3.64 20.19 -2.79
CA HIS A 169 -3.41 18.75 -2.59
C HIS A 169 -3.69 18.36 -1.14
N PRO A 170 -4.34 17.22 -0.89
CA PRO A 170 -4.58 16.75 0.46
C PRO A 170 -3.28 16.48 1.23
N LEU A 171 -3.34 16.52 2.55
CA LEU A 171 -2.25 16.02 3.37
C LEU A 171 -2.32 14.50 3.38
N VAL A 172 -1.24 13.83 2.95
CA VAL A 172 -1.16 12.38 2.91
C VAL A 172 0.11 11.90 3.59
N ILE A 173 -0.07 11.13 4.66
CA ILE A 173 0.98 10.37 5.33
C ILE A 173 0.81 8.91 4.93
N ASP A 174 1.88 8.26 4.49
CA ASP A 174 1.91 6.84 4.15
C ASP A 174 3.27 6.28 4.54
N MET A 175 3.29 5.35 5.45
CA MET A 175 4.53 4.79 5.97
C MET A 175 4.38 3.34 6.40
N SER A 176 5.41 2.53 6.10
CA SER A 176 5.59 1.23 6.73
C SER A 176 6.07 1.39 8.16
N LEU A 177 5.82 0.41 9.01
CA LEU A 177 6.29 0.38 10.39
C LEU A 177 7.66 -0.30 10.56
N SER A 178 8.30 -0.69 9.46
CA SER A 178 9.70 -1.09 9.49
C SER A 178 10.63 0.14 9.51
N LYS A 179 11.75 0.04 10.20
CA LYS A 179 12.76 1.12 10.33
C LYS A 179 13.28 1.56 8.96
N VAL A 180 13.37 0.63 8.03
CA VAL A 180 13.71 0.88 6.63
C VAL A 180 12.85 0.00 5.71
N ALA A 181 12.66 0.43 4.46
CA ALA A 181 12.07 -0.42 3.44
C ALA A 181 13.03 -1.58 3.09
N ARG A 182 12.52 -2.82 2.96
CA ARG A 182 13.32 -3.99 2.55
C ARG A 182 14.07 -3.76 1.23
N GLY A 183 13.51 -2.96 0.32
CA GLY A 183 14.15 -2.56 -0.92
C GLY A 183 15.48 -1.81 -0.75
N LYS A 184 15.68 -1.08 0.36
CA LYS A 184 16.97 -0.44 0.65
C LYS A 184 18.06 -1.46 0.96
N ILE A 185 17.71 -2.53 1.70
CA ILE A 185 18.64 -3.62 2.02
C ILE A 185 18.97 -4.40 0.74
N MET A 186 17.96 -4.68 -0.10
CA MET A 186 18.17 -5.32 -1.41
C MET A 186 19.06 -4.49 -2.32
N GLY A 187 18.85 -3.17 -2.38
CA GLY A 187 19.70 -2.27 -3.15
C GLY A 187 21.15 -2.24 -2.67
N ALA A 188 21.38 -2.24 -1.36
CA ALA A 188 22.73 -2.34 -0.80
C ALA A 188 23.40 -3.66 -1.18
N LYS A 189 22.67 -4.79 -1.12
CA LYS A 189 23.19 -6.09 -1.62
C LYS A 189 23.58 -6.02 -3.09
N GLN A 190 22.77 -5.43 -3.95
CA GLN A 190 23.06 -5.33 -5.38
C GLN A 190 24.29 -4.47 -5.69
N ARG A 191 24.57 -3.46 -4.86
CA ARG A 191 25.75 -2.60 -4.99
C ARG A 191 26.97 -3.11 -4.24
N GLY A 192 26.84 -4.22 -3.48
CA GLY A 192 27.93 -4.73 -2.63
C GLY A 192 28.26 -3.82 -1.45
N GLU A 193 27.31 -3.01 -0.99
CA GLU A 193 27.49 -2.04 0.09
C GLU A 193 27.03 -2.62 1.44
N ALA A 194 27.71 -2.25 2.52
CA ALA A 194 27.23 -2.52 3.87
C ALA A 194 25.98 -1.71 4.20
N ILE A 195 25.14 -2.24 5.10
CA ILE A 195 24.00 -1.53 5.66
C ILE A 195 24.33 -1.00 7.05
N PRO A 196 23.69 0.09 7.50
CA PRO A 196 23.79 0.53 8.89
C PRO A 196 23.29 -0.56 9.85
N GLU A 197 23.98 -0.65 10.98
CA GLU A 197 23.55 -1.49 12.10
C GLU A 197 22.14 -1.09 12.59
N GLY A 198 21.34 -2.07 12.99
CA GLY A 198 19.97 -1.83 13.47
C GLY A 198 18.92 -1.61 12.38
N TRP A 199 19.21 -1.93 11.10
CA TRP A 199 18.19 -1.98 10.07
C TRP A 199 17.42 -3.30 10.04
N ALA A 200 18.08 -4.40 10.42
CA ALA A 200 17.52 -5.74 10.44
C ALA A 200 18.19 -6.59 11.53
N LEU A 201 17.62 -7.76 11.79
CA LEU A 201 18.24 -8.86 12.52
C LEU A 201 18.63 -9.96 11.52
N ASP A 202 19.74 -10.65 11.76
CA ASP A 202 20.10 -11.88 11.04
C ASP A 202 19.27 -13.08 11.58
N ALA A 203 19.48 -14.27 11.00
CA ALA A 203 18.80 -15.48 11.43
C ALA A 203 19.10 -15.87 12.90
N ALA A 204 20.16 -15.36 13.51
CA ALA A 204 20.52 -15.56 14.90
C ALA A 204 20.02 -14.43 15.83
N GLY A 205 19.27 -13.45 15.31
CA GLY A 205 18.72 -12.32 16.06
C GLY A 205 19.74 -11.20 16.37
N ARG A 206 20.89 -11.18 15.69
CA ARG A 206 21.91 -10.12 15.84
C ARG A 206 21.74 -9.06 14.78
N THR A 207 22.22 -7.83 15.01
CA THR A 207 22.16 -6.71 14.06
C THR A 207 23.34 -6.75 13.07
N PRO A 208 23.16 -7.26 11.82
CA PRO A 208 24.23 -7.36 10.84
C PRO A 208 24.44 -6.05 10.11
N THR A 209 25.67 -5.84 9.61
CA THR A 209 26.00 -4.84 8.59
C THR A 209 26.06 -5.46 7.17
N ASP A 210 26.07 -6.77 7.07
CA ASP A 210 25.98 -7.51 5.80
C ASP A 210 24.51 -7.57 5.32
N PRO A 211 24.18 -7.02 4.13
CA PRO A 211 22.83 -7.07 3.59
C PRO A 211 22.34 -8.50 3.26
N VAL A 212 23.24 -9.46 3.02
CA VAL A 212 22.84 -10.85 2.76
C VAL A 212 22.35 -11.50 4.04
N ALA A 213 23.08 -11.32 5.14
CA ALA A 213 22.66 -11.81 6.46
C ALA A 213 21.35 -11.15 6.91
N ALA A 214 21.19 -9.84 6.67
CA ALA A 214 19.98 -9.08 6.97
C ALA A 214 18.73 -9.58 6.19
N LEU A 215 18.89 -9.93 4.93
CA LEU A 215 17.80 -10.47 4.10
C LEU A 215 17.39 -11.89 4.50
N GLY A 216 18.27 -12.65 5.13
CA GLY A 216 18.00 -13.96 5.70
C GLY A 216 17.30 -13.95 7.06
N GLY A 217 17.15 -12.77 7.68
CA GLY A 217 16.52 -12.59 8.96
C GLY A 217 15.25 -11.73 8.92
N THR A 218 15.09 -10.83 9.90
CA THR A 218 13.89 -10.00 10.05
C THR A 218 14.21 -8.52 10.08
N MET A 219 13.26 -7.69 9.66
CA MET A 219 13.36 -6.24 9.78
C MET A 219 13.07 -5.80 11.21
N ILE A 220 13.59 -4.62 11.60
CA ILE A 220 13.35 -4.01 12.89
C ILE A 220 12.23 -2.98 12.77
N PRO A 221 11.29 -2.90 13.74
CA PRO A 221 10.26 -1.87 13.77
C PRO A 221 10.85 -0.46 13.92
N VAL A 222 10.19 0.54 13.31
CA VAL A 222 10.53 1.96 13.47
C VAL A 222 10.32 2.37 14.93
N GLY A 223 11.29 3.09 15.52
CA GLY A 223 11.17 3.51 16.93
C GLY A 223 11.09 2.35 17.92
N ASP A 224 11.66 1.22 17.59
CA ASP A 224 11.90 0.07 18.44
C ASP A 224 10.61 -0.47 19.11
N ALA A 225 10.53 -0.49 20.45
CA ALA A 225 9.38 -0.99 21.20
C ALA A 225 8.07 -0.26 20.85
N LYS A 226 8.11 1.05 20.60
CA LYS A 226 6.92 1.84 20.23
C LYS A 226 6.41 1.44 18.84
N GLY A 227 7.30 1.23 17.88
CA GLY A 227 6.93 0.78 16.54
C GLY A 227 6.43 -0.66 16.55
N ALA A 228 6.98 -1.54 17.38
CA ALA A 228 6.46 -2.89 17.55
C ALA A 228 5.02 -2.88 18.11
N ALA A 229 4.72 -2.00 19.06
CA ALA A 229 3.37 -1.80 19.59
C ALA A 229 2.40 -1.28 18.51
N LEU A 230 2.84 -0.33 17.66
CA LEU A 230 2.06 0.13 16.50
C LEU A 230 1.84 -1.00 15.50
N ALA A 231 2.85 -1.83 15.22
CA ALA A 231 2.71 -2.96 14.31
C ALA A 231 1.69 -3.99 14.82
N LEU A 232 1.66 -4.25 16.14
CA LEU A 232 0.63 -5.08 16.76
C LEU A 232 -0.76 -4.45 16.62
N MET A 233 -0.90 -3.15 16.84
CA MET A 233 -2.18 -2.45 16.64
C MET A 233 -2.67 -2.58 15.19
N VAL A 234 -1.79 -2.39 14.21
CA VAL A 234 -2.13 -2.56 12.79
C VAL A 234 -2.52 -4.01 12.51
N GLU A 235 -1.82 -4.99 13.06
CA GLU A 235 -2.15 -6.41 12.90
C GLU A 235 -3.55 -6.73 13.43
N ILE A 236 -3.89 -6.22 14.63
CA ILE A 236 -5.22 -6.41 15.21
C ILE A 236 -6.30 -5.76 14.34
N LEU A 237 -6.09 -4.51 13.90
CA LEU A 237 -7.07 -3.79 13.10
C LEU A 237 -7.24 -4.39 11.70
N SER A 238 -6.15 -4.85 11.07
CA SER A 238 -6.20 -5.35 9.70
C SER A 238 -6.59 -6.83 9.63
N ALA A 239 -6.02 -7.69 10.45
CA ALA A 239 -6.22 -9.13 10.39
C ALA A 239 -7.27 -9.62 11.39
N THR A 240 -7.06 -9.40 12.69
CA THR A 240 -7.95 -9.93 13.73
C THR A 240 -9.37 -9.38 13.58
N LEU A 241 -9.51 -8.06 13.40
CA LEU A 241 -10.80 -7.37 13.28
C LEU A 241 -11.59 -7.82 12.04
N THR A 242 -10.91 -8.04 10.92
CA THR A 242 -11.54 -8.39 9.64
C THR A 242 -11.72 -9.89 9.43
N GLY A 243 -11.12 -10.72 10.30
CA GLY A 243 -11.10 -12.18 10.14
C GLY A 243 -10.18 -12.64 9.00
N ALA A 244 -9.16 -11.84 8.66
CA ALA A 244 -8.13 -12.16 7.67
C ALA A 244 -6.97 -12.95 8.30
N ASN A 245 -6.08 -13.48 7.47
CA ASN A 245 -4.86 -14.12 7.92
C ASN A 245 -3.95 -13.11 8.64
N HIS A 246 -3.39 -13.51 9.78
CA HIS A 246 -2.29 -12.79 10.39
C HIS A 246 -1.04 -12.87 9.52
N ALA A 247 -0.10 -11.96 9.73
CA ALA A 247 1.12 -11.89 8.93
C ALA A 247 1.90 -13.21 8.87
N TYR A 248 1.96 -13.96 9.97
CA TYR A 248 2.66 -15.25 10.04
C TYR A 248 1.92 -16.41 9.35
N GLU A 249 0.62 -16.24 9.04
CA GLU A 249 -0.20 -17.19 8.27
C GLU A 249 -0.19 -16.85 6.78
N ALA A 250 0.08 -15.58 6.44
CA ALA A 250 0.05 -15.07 5.09
C ALA A 250 1.25 -15.56 4.26
N SER A 251 0.98 -16.06 3.06
CA SER A 251 2.02 -16.46 2.12
C SER A 251 2.69 -15.25 1.45
N SER A 252 3.89 -15.44 0.89
CA SER A 252 4.68 -14.40 0.24
C SER A 252 3.93 -13.75 -0.95
N PHE A 253 4.05 -12.44 -1.10
CA PHE A 253 3.58 -11.71 -2.30
C PHE A 253 4.48 -11.88 -3.54
N PHE A 254 5.64 -12.52 -3.37
CA PHE A 254 6.66 -12.65 -4.42
C PHE A 254 6.72 -14.07 -5.00
N GLU A 255 6.04 -15.03 -4.39
CA GLU A 255 6.04 -16.42 -4.82
C GLU A 255 4.74 -16.74 -5.54
N PRO A 256 4.79 -17.35 -6.74
CA PRO A 256 3.58 -17.71 -7.49
C PRO A 256 2.82 -18.88 -6.88
N THR A 257 3.46 -19.69 -6.04
CA THR A 257 2.89 -20.92 -5.46
C THR A 257 2.47 -20.73 -4.00
N GLY A 258 1.72 -21.70 -3.48
CA GLY A 258 1.23 -21.72 -2.11
C GLY A 258 -0.20 -21.17 -1.97
N ASN A 259 -0.67 -21.08 -0.72
CA ASN A 259 -2.00 -20.57 -0.41
C ASN A 259 -2.10 -19.08 -0.73
N ALA A 260 -3.31 -18.57 -0.94
CA ALA A 260 -3.54 -17.13 -1.04
C ALA A 260 -3.06 -16.42 0.23
N PRO A 261 -2.50 -15.21 0.14
CA PRO A 261 -2.07 -14.45 1.33
C PRO A 261 -3.20 -14.19 2.30
N GLY A 262 -4.40 -13.92 1.80
CA GLY A 262 -5.62 -13.77 2.59
C GLY A 262 -5.54 -12.70 3.67
N ILE A 263 -4.76 -11.63 3.44
CA ILE A 263 -4.56 -10.52 4.38
C ILE A 263 -5.78 -9.60 4.47
N GLY A 264 -5.75 -8.65 5.40
CA GLY A 264 -6.80 -7.67 5.62
C GLY A 264 -6.36 -6.23 5.54
N GLN A 265 -7.33 -5.35 5.29
CA GLN A 265 -7.19 -3.90 5.36
C GLN A 265 -8.37 -3.32 6.15
N THR A 266 -8.10 -2.23 6.89
CA THR A 266 -9.14 -1.47 7.59
C THR A 266 -8.98 0.01 7.32
N PHE A 267 -10.11 0.66 7.07
CA PHE A 267 -10.23 2.08 6.80
C PHE A 267 -11.21 2.68 7.81
N ILE A 268 -10.80 3.75 8.47
CA ILE A 268 -11.68 4.57 9.31
C ILE A 268 -11.81 5.91 8.59
N LEU A 269 -13.03 6.28 8.24
CA LEU A 269 -13.36 7.52 7.56
C LEU A 269 -14.09 8.44 8.52
N LEU A 270 -13.68 9.71 8.61
CA LEU A 270 -14.28 10.71 9.49
C LEU A 270 -14.71 11.93 8.67
N ASP A 271 -15.93 12.39 8.85
CA ASP A 271 -16.36 13.69 8.37
C ASP A 271 -15.99 14.77 9.40
N PRO A 272 -15.08 15.71 9.07
CA PRO A 272 -14.68 16.74 10.01
C PRO A 272 -15.76 17.81 10.24
N LYS A 273 -16.68 18.02 9.30
CA LYS A 273 -17.64 19.13 9.31
C LYS A 273 -18.58 19.14 10.51
N PRO A 274 -19.19 17.99 10.93
CA PRO A 274 -20.05 17.96 12.11
C PRO A 274 -19.33 18.29 13.41
N LEU A 275 -18.01 18.01 13.49
CA LEU A 275 -17.20 18.27 14.68
C LEU A 275 -16.66 19.72 14.71
N ASN A 276 -16.29 20.24 13.56
CA ASN A 276 -15.76 21.60 13.45
C ASN A 276 -16.05 22.19 12.06
N PRO A 277 -17.03 23.12 11.95
CA PRO A 277 -17.30 23.83 10.70
C PRO A 277 -16.09 24.59 10.14
N ASP A 278 -15.19 25.06 11.01
CA ASP A 278 -13.97 25.81 10.65
C ASP A 278 -12.75 24.92 10.46
N PHE A 279 -12.95 23.61 10.28
CA PHE A 279 -11.87 22.62 10.18
C PHE A 279 -10.82 23.02 9.13
N SER A 280 -11.24 23.43 7.94
CA SER A 280 -10.34 23.81 6.84
C SER A 280 -9.42 24.98 7.22
N ALA A 281 -9.98 26.04 7.82
CA ALA A 281 -9.20 27.20 8.28
C ALA A 281 -8.20 26.83 9.39
N ARG A 282 -8.63 25.97 10.33
CA ARG A 282 -7.77 25.50 11.41
C ARG A 282 -6.62 24.61 10.91
N LEU A 283 -6.90 23.75 9.93
CA LEU A 283 -5.88 22.92 9.30
C LEU A 283 -4.86 23.77 8.54
N GLU A 284 -5.31 24.78 7.76
CA GLU A 284 -4.41 25.67 7.03
C GLU A 284 -3.54 26.53 7.98
N ALA A 285 -4.06 26.94 9.11
CA ALA A 285 -3.26 27.62 10.15
C ALA A 285 -2.13 26.71 10.68
N LEU A 286 -2.43 25.42 10.97
CA LEU A 286 -1.42 24.43 11.37
C LEU A 286 -0.39 24.18 10.26
N CYS A 287 -0.86 24.00 9.01
CA CYS A 287 0.05 23.81 7.87
C CYS A 287 0.94 25.03 7.66
N GLY A 288 0.39 26.24 7.85
CA GLY A 288 1.14 27.52 7.76
C GLY A 288 2.26 27.60 8.80
N ASP A 289 1.99 27.21 10.05
CA ASP A 289 3.00 27.18 11.12
C ASP A 289 4.15 26.21 10.76
N LEU A 290 3.82 25.01 10.26
CA LEU A 290 4.83 24.03 9.86
C LEU A 290 5.69 24.50 8.68
N LEU A 291 5.05 25.12 7.67
CA LEU A 291 5.73 25.63 6.47
C LEU A 291 6.49 26.94 6.73
N GLY A 292 6.14 27.69 7.77
CA GLY A 292 6.85 28.90 8.18
C GLY A 292 8.20 28.62 8.83
N GLN A 293 8.51 27.38 9.18
CA GLN A 293 9.79 26.99 9.75
C GLN A 293 10.82 26.74 8.63
N GLU A 294 12.07 27.11 8.84
CA GLU A 294 13.14 26.87 7.87
C GLU A 294 13.28 25.35 7.61
N GLY A 295 13.17 24.96 6.33
CA GLY A 295 13.17 23.55 5.91
C GLY A 295 11.88 22.79 6.21
N GLY A 296 10.86 23.45 6.76
CA GLY A 296 9.54 22.86 7.01
C GLY A 296 8.87 22.42 5.71
N ARG A 297 8.24 21.25 5.73
CA ARG A 297 7.48 20.70 4.59
C ARG A 297 6.34 19.82 5.08
N LEU A 298 5.29 19.73 4.29
CA LEU A 298 4.18 18.81 4.58
C LEU A 298 4.45 17.41 3.99
N PRO A 299 3.96 16.35 4.66
CA PRO A 299 3.95 15.00 4.10
C PRO A 299 3.20 14.96 2.77
N GLY A 300 3.75 14.22 1.80
CA GLY A 300 3.14 14.04 0.47
C GLY A 300 3.60 15.05 -0.59
N GLU A 301 4.06 16.26 -0.25
CA GLU A 301 4.42 17.32 -1.22
C GLU A 301 5.40 16.86 -2.31
N ARG A 302 6.45 16.16 -1.91
CA ARG A 302 7.44 15.63 -2.89
C ARG A 302 6.82 14.66 -3.88
N ARG A 303 5.85 13.86 -3.43
CA ARG A 303 5.15 12.90 -4.28
C ARG A 303 4.25 13.61 -5.28
N PHE A 304 3.50 14.62 -4.85
CA PHE A 304 2.67 15.42 -5.75
C PHE A 304 3.52 16.15 -6.81
N ALA A 305 4.59 16.82 -6.40
CA ALA A 305 5.51 17.49 -7.32
C ALA A 305 6.15 16.51 -8.34
N LEU A 306 6.51 15.31 -7.88
CA LEU A 306 7.06 14.28 -8.75
C LEU A 306 6.04 13.77 -9.75
N ARG A 307 4.79 13.58 -9.34
CA ARG A 307 3.67 13.18 -10.19
C ARG A 307 3.44 14.17 -11.33
N GLU A 308 3.36 15.46 -11.02
CA GLU A 308 3.17 16.50 -12.04
C GLU A 308 4.32 16.50 -13.05
N ARG A 309 5.54 16.38 -12.58
CA ARG A 309 6.70 16.24 -13.46
C ARG A 309 6.60 14.99 -14.34
N ASN A 310 6.30 13.82 -13.75
CA ASN A 310 6.26 12.55 -14.46
C ASN A 310 5.07 12.46 -15.43
N ARG A 311 3.99 13.18 -15.20
CA ARG A 311 2.88 13.31 -16.15
C ARG A 311 3.33 13.97 -17.45
N ILE A 312 4.24 14.95 -17.37
CA ILE A 312 4.75 15.71 -18.52
C ILE A 312 5.94 14.99 -19.18
N SER A 313 6.90 14.54 -18.37
CA SER A 313 8.16 13.97 -18.87
C SER A 313 8.12 12.47 -19.15
N GLY A 314 7.03 11.79 -18.76
CA GLY A 314 6.96 10.33 -18.71
C GLY A 314 7.74 9.73 -17.55
N VAL A 315 7.62 8.42 -17.41
CA VAL A 315 8.28 7.60 -16.39
C VAL A 315 9.32 6.70 -17.04
N ASN A 316 10.50 6.62 -16.46
CA ASN A 316 11.55 5.74 -16.94
C ASN A 316 11.42 4.33 -16.33
N LEU A 317 10.91 3.36 -17.10
CA LEU A 317 10.99 1.95 -16.74
C LEU A 317 12.35 1.37 -17.08
N PRO A 318 12.94 0.54 -16.19
CA PRO A 318 14.13 -0.25 -16.51
C PRO A 318 13.89 -1.10 -17.77
N GLU A 319 14.86 -1.14 -18.68
CA GLU A 319 14.71 -1.80 -19.97
C GLU A 319 14.39 -3.29 -19.84
N ALA A 320 15.02 -3.97 -18.90
CA ALA A 320 14.74 -5.38 -18.62
C ALA A 320 13.28 -5.63 -18.21
N LEU A 321 12.72 -4.74 -17.35
CA LEU A 321 11.32 -4.82 -16.93
C LEU A 321 10.38 -4.54 -18.12
N TYR A 322 10.67 -3.50 -18.90
CA TYR A 322 9.88 -3.17 -20.09
C TYR A 322 9.80 -4.33 -21.07
N ASN A 323 10.95 -4.97 -21.36
CA ASN A 323 11.02 -6.09 -22.30
C ASN A 323 10.28 -7.33 -21.76
N ASP A 324 10.36 -7.61 -20.44
CA ASP A 324 9.58 -8.69 -19.83
C ASP A 324 8.08 -8.43 -19.93
N LEU A 325 7.63 -7.20 -19.65
CA LEU A 325 6.23 -6.83 -19.75
C LEU A 325 5.70 -6.89 -21.19
N ARG A 326 6.46 -6.46 -22.19
CA ARG A 326 6.10 -6.62 -23.61
C ARG A 326 5.90 -8.08 -23.99
N LYS A 327 6.86 -8.93 -23.58
CA LYS A 327 6.74 -10.38 -23.83
C LYS A 327 5.48 -10.97 -23.18
N ARG A 328 5.18 -10.58 -21.94
CA ARG A 328 3.96 -11.00 -21.23
C ARG A 328 2.67 -10.47 -21.85
N ALA A 329 2.72 -9.32 -22.53
CA ALA A 329 1.62 -8.73 -23.27
C ALA A 329 1.39 -9.37 -24.66
N GLY A 330 2.20 -10.37 -25.07
CA GLY A 330 2.15 -10.96 -26.39
C GLY A 330 2.59 -10.02 -27.53
N VAL A 331 3.31 -8.94 -27.18
CA VAL A 331 3.83 -7.97 -28.15
C VAL A 331 5.31 -8.26 -28.36
N ALA A 332 5.66 -8.72 -29.55
CA ALA A 332 7.04 -9.02 -29.93
C ALA A 332 7.90 -7.74 -30.02
#